data_ee8e289d0ea267124111fd33afbe9d6f
#
_entry.id   ee8e289d0ea267124111fd33afbe9d6f
#
_cell.length_a   1.000
_cell.length_b   1.000
_cell.length_c   1.000
_cell.angle_alpha   90.00
_cell.angle_beta   90.00
_cell.angle_gamma   90.00
#
_symmetry.space_group_name_H-M   'P 1'
#
loop_
_entity.id
_entity.type
_entity.pdbx_description
1 polymer ?
#
loop_
_entity_poly.entity_id
_entity_poly.type
_entity_poly.pdbx_seq_one_letter_code
_entity_poly.pdbx_strand_id
1 'polypeptide(L)'
;MEKSDILTASLPDANDETADHSTIFDDVFRTIAQKMPQLLIPLINEVFHTSYSEEEHFEQLRNEHYEKYGTVITDSIIRIGNHIYHLECQSSKDKTMVIRMFEYDISIAIEHASYENDEIWEIEFPQSCVLYIRNHRDLPDYHEAVVKFADGQKVRYRVPILQAKKYTVDRIFEKRLLILLPYHILRYEHFLKHNGTDTRKLQQLLADFREINRRLEETAEKENKSHLYMDMICLLYTSDAADEL
;
A
#
# COMPACT_ATOMS: atom_id res chain seq x y z
N MET A 1 -28.16 24.45 -32.74
CA MET A 1 -27.08 23.71 -33.42
C MET A 1 -25.79 24.16 -32.75
N GLU A 2 -25.49 23.61 -31.57
CA GLU A 2 -24.25 23.86 -30.85
C GLU A 2 -23.42 22.57 -30.85
N LYS A 3 -22.23 22.69 -31.41
CA LYS A 3 -21.27 21.59 -31.49
C LYS A 3 -20.69 21.37 -30.10
N SER A 4 -20.89 20.17 -29.58
CA SER A 4 -20.18 19.68 -28.38
C SER A 4 -18.71 19.53 -28.71
N ASP A 5 -17.87 20.33 -28.08
CA ASP A 5 -16.44 20.10 -27.99
C ASP A 5 -16.21 18.86 -27.13
N ILE A 6 -16.03 17.74 -27.80
CA ILE A 6 -15.48 16.54 -27.18
C ILE A 6 -13.99 16.85 -26.96
N LEU A 7 -13.62 17.20 -25.74
CA LEU A 7 -12.23 17.19 -25.30
C LEU A 7 -11.73 15.76 -25.46
N THR A 8 -10.99 15.50 -26.53
CA THR A 8 -10.12 14.35 -26.65
C THR A 8 -8.97 14.58 -25.66
N ALA A 9 -9.12 14.06 -24.45
CA ALA A 9 -7.97 13.82 -23.62
C ALA A 9 -7.13 12.77 -24.37
N SER A 10 -6.09 13.25 -25.07
CA SER A 10 -5.06 12.39 -25.61
C SER A 10 -4.48 11.59 -24.45
N LEU A 11 -4.50 10.26 -24.58
CA LEU A 11 -3.66 9.39 -23.76
C LEU A 11 -2.23 9.94 -23.87
N PRO A 12 -1.46 10.03 -22.79
CA PRO A 12 -0.07 10.46 -22.86
C PRO A 12 0.65 9.54 -23.86
N ASP A 13 1.45 10.14 -24.73
CA ASP A 13 2.26 9.43 -25.72
C ASP A 13 3.11 8.36 -25.02
N ALA A 14 3.10 7.16 -25.59
CA ALA A 14 3.84 5.98 -25.08
C ALA A 14 5.38 6.14 -25.15
N ASN A 15 5.90 7.36 -25.30
CA ASN A 15 7.32 7.70 -25.35
C ASN A 15 7.76 8.65 -24.22
N ASP A 16 6.91 8.88 -23.20
CA ASP A 16 7.43 9.45 -21.98
C ASP A 16 8.14 8.30 -21.25
N GLU A 17 9.46 8.39 -21.19
CA GLU A 17 10.29 7.56 -20.33
C GLU A 17 9.78 7.77 -18.91
N THR A 18 8.76 7.01 -18.51
CA THR A 18 8.43 6.81 -17.11
C THR A 18 9.60 6.04 -16.53
N ALA A 19 10.65 6.79 -16.18
CA ALA A 19 11.65 6.34 -15.25
C ALA A 19 10.87 5.66 -14.12
N ASP A 20 11.25 4.44 -13.84
CA ASP A 20 10.77 3.64 -12.73
C ASP A 20 10.93 4.49 -11.46
N HIS A 21 9.86 5.21 -11.09
CA HIS A 21 9.81 6.07 -9.90
C HIS A 21 9.40 5.26 -8.67
N SER A 22 9.70 3.96 -8.68
CA SER A 22 9.69 3.16 -7.47
C SER A 22 10.71 3.82 -6.54
N THR A 23 10.22 4.48 -5.51
CA THR A 23 11.13 5.04 -4.51
C THR A 23 11.62 3.90 -3.61
N ILE A 24 12.80 4.07 -2.99
CA ILE A 24 13.32 3.14 -1.97
C ILE A 24 12.24 2.75 -0.94
N PHE A 25 11.32 3.65 -0.64
CA PHE A 25 10.23 3.40 0.30
C PHE A 25 9.16 2.43 -0.23
N ASP A 26 8.90 2.42 -1.53
CA ASP A 26 7.99 1.46 -2.16
C ASP A 26 8.64 0.06 -2.12
N ASP A 27 9.95 -0.02 -2.35
CA ASP A 27 10.74 -1.26 -2.21
C ASP A 27 10.79 -1.78 -0.77
N VAL A 28 10.85 -0.88 0.23
CA VAL A 28 10.75 -1.25 1.65
C VAL A 28 9.40 -1.91 1.94
N PHE A 29 8.29 -1.35 1.44
CA PHE A 29 6.97 -1.96 1.61
C PHE A 29 6.93 -3.36 1.01
N ARG A 30 7.34 -3.49 -0.24
CA ARG A 30 7.39 -4.78 -0.96
C ARG A 30 8.25 -5.80 -0.23
N THR A 31 9.41 -5.37 0.27
CA THR A 31 10.32 -6.23 1.05
C THR A 31 9.68 -6.72 2.34
N ILE A 32 9.01 -5.83 3.09
CA ILE A 32 8.28 -6.20 4.32
C ILE A 32 7.13 -7.13 3.99
N ALA A 33 6.33 -6.80 2.98
CA ALA A 33 5.20 -7.61 2.56
C ALA A 33 5.62 -9.03 2.13
N GLN A 34 6.78 -9.17 1.49
CA GLN A 34 7.31 -10.48 1.08
C GLN A 34 7.93 -11.28 2.21
N LYS A 35 8.73 -10.63 3.09
CA LYS A 35 9.48 -11.32 4.14
C LYS A 35 8.71 -11.49 5.44
N MET A 36 7.77 -10.59 5.71
CA MET A 36 7.00 -10.52 6.96
C MET A 36 5.51 -10.30 6.67
N PRO A 37 4.87 -11.15 5.83
CA PRO A 37 3.50 -10.92 5.36
C PRO A 37 2.46 -10.91 6.49
N GLN A 38 2.73 -11.53 7.65
CA GLN A 38 1.88 -11.45 8.83
C GLN A 38 1.66 -10.02 9.32
N LEU A 39 2.57 -9.08 9.03
CA LEU A 39 2.41 -7.66 9.38
C LEU A 39 1.34 -6.94 8.53
N LEU A 40 0.88 -7.57 7.46
CA LEU A 40 -0.24 -7.06 6.64
C LEU A 40 -1.60 -7.33 7.29
N ILE A 41 -1.72 -8.35 8.14
CA ILE A 41 -3.00 -8.72 8.77
C ILE A 41 -3.60 -7.56 9.58
N PRO A 42 -2.87 -6.89 10.48
CA PRO A 42 -3.39 -5.72 11.18
C PRO A 42 -3.78 -4.56 10.25
N LEU A 43 -3.04 -4.38 9.13
CA LEU A 43 -3.37 -3.37 8.13
C LEU A 43 -4.70 -3.70 7.42
N ILE A 44 -4.91 -4.96 7.06
CA ILE A 44 -6.17 -5.47 6.50
C ILE A 44 -7.32 -5.25 7.48
N ASN A 45 -7.11 -5.62 8.74
CA ASN A 45 -8.11 -5.41 9.79
C ASN A 45 -8.51 -3.94 9.92
N GLU A 46 -7.53 -3.04 9.87
CA GLU A 46 -7.78 -1.59 9.98
C GLU A 46 -8.55 -1.03 8.79
N VAL A 47 -8.20 -1.43 7.57
CA VAL A 47 -8.79 -0.88 6.33
C VAL A 47 -10.17 -1.47 6.05
N PHE A 48 -10.31 -2.78 6.20
CA PHE A 48 -11.53 -3.50 5.80
C PHE A 48 -12.46 -3.84 6.98
N HIS A 49 -12.09 -3.39 8.20
CA HIS A 49 -12.87 -3.62 9.43
C HIS A 49 -13.09 -5.11 9.73
N THR A 50 -12.09 -5.92 9.41
CA THR A 50 -12.03 -7.35 9.75
C THR A 50 -11.40 -7.55 11.13
N SER A 51 -11.36 -8.79 11.61
CA SER A 51 -10.81 -9.14 12.92
C SER A 51 -10.01 -10.44 12.87
N TYR A 52 -9.19 -10.59 11.83
CA TYR A 52 -8.29 -11.73 11.72
C TYR A 52 -7.27 -11.74 12.84
N SER A 53 -6.95 -12.94 13.34
CA SER A 53 -5.82 -13.15 14.23
C SER A 53 -4.51 -12.89 13.49
N GLU A 54 -3.47 -12.41 14.17
CA GLU A 54 -2.13 -12.31 13.58
C GLU A 54 -1.50 -13.67 13.25
N GLU A 55 -2.05 -14.75 13.82
CA GLU A 55 -1.67 -16.14 13.54
C GLU A 55 -2.61 -16.78 12.50
N GLU A 56 -3.51 -15.98 11.88
CA GLU A 56 -4.42 -16.47 10.86
C GLU A 56 -3.64 -17.08 9.70
N HIS A 57 -4.15 -18.20 9.19
CA HIS A 57 -3.54 -18.81 8.02
C HIS A 57 -3.83 -17.96 6.79
N PHE A 58 -2.80 -17.60 6.08
CA PHE A 58 -2.88 -16.85 4.83
C PHE A 58 -1.97 -17.46 3.77
N GLU A 59 -2.30 -17.22 2.54
CA GLU A 59 -1.50 -17.56 1.37
C GLU A 59 -1.02 -16.27 0.69
N GLN A 60 0.29 -16.14 0.48
CA GLN A 60 0.85 -15.07 -0.32
C GLN A 60 0.73 -15.45 -1.79
N LEU A 61 -0.03 -14.67 -2.55
CA LEU A 61 -0.24 -14.91 -3.96
C LEU A 61 0.89 -14.27 -4.80
N ARG A 62 0.92 -14.62 -6.08
CA ARG A 62 1.89 -14.06 -7.01
C ARG A 62 1.59 -12.58 -7.25
N ASN A 63 2.62 -11.76 -7.20
CA ASN A 63 2.53 -10.32 -7.47
C ASN A 63 2.75 -9.95 -8.95
N GLU A 64 3.20 -10.90 -9.78
CA GLU A 64 3.43 -10.70 -11.21
C GLU A 64 2.27 -11.29 -12.01
N HIS A 65 1.61 -10.46 -12.80
CA HIS A 65 0.50 -10.84 -13.66
C HIS A 65 0.91 -10.65 -15.12
N TYR A 66 0.80 -11.72 -15.93
CA TYR A 66 1.17 -11.69 -17.34
C TYR A 66 -0.02 -11.24 -18.17
N GLU A 67 0.09 -10.04 -18.75
CA GLU A 67 -0.89 -9.52 -19.69
C GLU A 67 -0.39 -9.61 -21.13
N LYS A 68 -1.30 -9.50 -22.08
CA LYS A 68 -0.98 -9.56 -23.51
C LYS A 68 0.05 -8.49 -23.95
N TYR A 69 0.13 -7.40 -23.23
CA TYR A 69 0.97 -6.24 -23.55
C TYR A 69 2.07 -5.94 -22.54
N GLY A 70 2.29 -6.82 -21.57
CA GLY A 70 3.35 -6.64 -20.57
C GLY A 70 3.11 -7.43 -19.28
N THR A 71 3.99 -7.23 -18.33
CA THR A 71 3.85 -7.77 -16.98
C THR A 71 3.39 -6.66 -16.05
N VAL A 72 2.31 -6.90 -15.33
CA VAL A 72 1.84 -6.03 -14.25
C VAL A 72 2.44 -6.57 -12.95
N ILE A 73 3.04 -5.70 -12.16
CA ILE A 73 3.62 -6.04 -10.86
C ILE A 73 2.85 -5.25 -9.79
N THR A 74 2.25 -5.98 -8.86
CA THR A 74 1.58 -5.43 -7.69
C THR A 74 2.48 -5.49 -6.47
N ASP A 75 2.22 -4.67 -5.45
CA ASP A 75 3.08 -4.64 -4.27
C ASP A 75 2.81 -5.82 -3.33
N SER A 76 1.54 -6.15 -3.08
CA SER A 76 1.21 -7.32 -2.26
C SER A 76 -0.21 -7.84 -2.51
N ILE A 77 -0.32 -9.15 -2.68
CA ILE A 77 -1.59 -9.88 -2.76
C ILE A 77 -1.54 -11.04 -1.77
N ILE A 78 -2.52 -11.09 -0.87
CA ILE A 78 -2.67 -12.21 0.06
C ILE A 78 -4.11 -12.73 0.07
N ARG A 79 -4.25 -14.04 0.30
CA ARG A 79 -5.54 -14.70 0.51
C ARG A 79 -5.67 -15.12 1.97
N ILE A 80 -6.79 -14.75 2.59
CA ILE A 80 -7.18 -15.20 3.92
C ILE A 80 -8.55 -15.85 3.80
N GLY A 81 -8.61 -17.16 4.03
CA GLY A 81 -9.85 -17.93 3.76
C GLY A 81 -10.24 -17.81 2.29
N ASN A 82 -11.46 -17.33 2.02
CA ASN A 82 -11.98 -17.13 0.66
C ASN A 82 -11.76 -15.70 0.12
N HIS A 83 -11.17 -14.81 0.90
CA HIS A 83 -11.01 -13.41 0.49
C HIS A 83 -9.60 -13.12 0.00
N ILE A 84 -9.50 -12.42 -1.12
CA ILE A 84 -8.24 -11.90 -1.66
C ILE A 84 -8.13 -10.43 -1.29
N TYR A 85 -6.96 -10.03 -0.78
CA TYR A 85 -6.60 -8.67 -0.41
C TYR A 85 -5.45 -8.21 -1.29
N HIS A 86 -5.63 -7.04 -1.92
CA HIS A 86 -4.63 -6.39 -2.74
C HIS A 86 -4.23 -5.05 -2.10
N LEU A 87 -2.95 -4.90 -1.78
CA LEU A 87 -2.40 -3.74 -1.08
C LEU A 87 -1.33 -3.09 -1.95
N GLU A 88 -1.56 -1.84 -2.32
CA GLU A 88 -0.62 -1.01 -3.07
C GLU A 88 -0.04 0.09 -2.20
N CYS A 89 1.28 0.32 -2.31
CA CYS A 89 2.00 1.38 -1.62
C CYS A 89 2.32 2.51 -2.59
N GLN A 90 2.08 3.76 -2.19
CA GLN A 90 2.33 4.92 -3.03
C GLN A 90 3.05 6.02 -2.26
N SER A 91 4.16 6.50 -2.81
CA SER A 91 4.91 7.64 -2.32
C SER A 91 4.44 8.97 -2.91
N SER A 92 3.83 8.97 -4.08
CA SER A 92 3.37 10.17 -4.81
C SER A 92 1.86 10.15 -5.07
N LYS A 93 1.28 11.34 -5.28
CA LYS A 93 -0.14 11.47 -5.63
C LYS A 93 -0.30 11.23 -7.14
N ASP A 94 -0.99 10.16 -7.50
CA ASP A 94 -1.32 9.80 -8.87
C ASP A 94 -2.83 9.95 -9.10
N LYS A 95 -3.21 10.74 -10.11
CA LYS A 95 -4.62 10.95 -10.49
C LYS A 95 -5.21 9.73 -11.21
N THR A 96 -4.36 8.91 -11.80
CA THR A 96 -4.76 7.70 -12.53
C THR A 96 -4.80 6.46 -11.64
N MET A 97 -4.47 6.61 -10.35
CA MET A 97 -4.37 5.49 -9.41
C MET A 97 -5.60 4.58 -9.40
N VAL A 98 -6.81 5.15 -9.49
CA VAL A 98 -8.04 4.35 -9.54
C VAL A 98 -8.14 3.48 -10.80
N ILE A 99 -7.57 3.93 -11.92
CA ILE A 99 -7.55 3.17 -13.18
C ILE A 99 -6.55 2.01 -13.05
N ARG A 100 -5.34 2.31 -12.54
CA ARG A 100 -4.32 1.27 -12.28
C ARG A 100 -4.84 0.20 -11.33
N MET A 101 -5.47 0.60 -10.22
CA MET A 101 -6.08 -0.35 -9.27
C MET A 101 -7.15 -1.20 -9.95
N PHE A 102 -7.97 -0.61 -10.83
CA PHE A 102 -8.99 -1.36 -11.55
C PHE A 102 -8.39 -2.39 -12.52
N GLU A 103 -7.32 -2.03 -13.24
CA GLU A 103 -6.57 -2.93 -14.11
C GLU A 103 -5.95 -4.09 -13.31
N TYR A 104 -5.31 -3.79 -12.18
CA TYR A 104 -4.72 -4.82 -11.31
C TYR A 104 -5.79 -5.76 -10.74
N ASP A 105 -6.88 -5.20 -10.24
CA ASP A 105 -7.96 -5.98 -9.62
C ASP A 105 -8.68 -6.88 -10.65
N ILE A 106 -8.85 -6.41 -11.89
CA ILE A 106 -9.35 -7.27 -12.99
C ILE A 106 -8.39 -8.42 -13.25
N SER A 107 -7.09 -8.15 -13.36
CA SER A 107 -6.09 -9.19 -13.63
C SER A 107 -6.08 -10.24 -12.53
N ILE A 108 -6.12 -9.82 -11.26
CA ILE A 108 -6.22 -10.71 -10.09
C ILE A 108 -7.54 -11.51 -10.16
N ALA A 109 -8.66 -10.84 -10.42
CA ALA A 109 -9.97 -11.47 -10.43
C ALA A 109 -10.11 -12.53 -11.55
N ILE A 110 -9.54 -12.27 -12.73
CA ILE A 110 -9.52 -13.23 -13.84
C ILE A 110 -8.64 -14.43 -13.52
N GLU A 111 -7.46 -14.23 -12.91
CA GLU A 111 -6.56 -15.32 -12.51
C GLU A 111 -7.21 -16.29 -11.52
N HIS A 112 -8.12 -15.78 -10.68
CA HIS A 112 -8.81 -16.56 -9.65
C HIS A 112 -10.29 -16.83 -9.97
N ALA A 113 -10.72 -16.56 -11.21
CA ALA A 113 -12.10 -16.81 -11.64
C ALA A 113 -12.45 -18.31 -11.52
N SER A 114 -13.65 -18.58 -11.07
CA SER A 114 -14.21 -19.94 -10.97
C SER A 114 -15.31 -20.15 -11.99
N TYR A 115 -15.51 -21.42 -12.38
CA TYR A 115 -16.55 -21.82 -13.31
C TYR A 115 -17.56 -22.69 -12.59
N GLU A 116 -18.71 -22.11 -12.24
CA GLU A 116 -19.73 -22.82 -11.50
C GLU A 116 -20.72 -23.53 -12.43
N ASN A 117 -21.01 -24.78 -12.08
CA ASN A 117 -22.04 -25.63 -12.73
C ASN A 117 -21.88 -25.75 -14.26
N ASP A 118 -20.67 -25.62 -14.79
CA ASP A 118 -20.36 -25.70 -16.23
C ASP A 118 -21.15 -24.69 -17.12
N GLU A 119 -21.64 -23.56 -16.55
CA GLU A 119 -22.48 -22.61 -17.28
C GLU A 119 -21.98 -21.15 -17.17
N ILE A 120 -21.48 -20.71 -15.98
CA ILE A 120 -21.20 -19.31 -15.72
C ILE A 120 -19.84 -19.13 -15.04
N TRP A 121 -19.02 -18.19 -15.53
CA TRP A 121 -17.82 -17.76 -14.86
C TRP A 121 -18.13 -16.76 -13.77
N GLU A 122 -17.69 -17.03 -12.57
CA GLU A 122 -17.70 -16.09 -11.46
C GLU A 122 -16.34 -15.40 -11.35
N ILE A 123 -16.36 -14.08 -11.37
CA ILE A 123 -15.17 -13.23 -11.31
C ILE A 123 -15.32 -12.32 -10.08
N GLU A 124 -14.61 -12.68 -9.01
CA GLU A 124 -14.64 -11.93 -7.76
C GLU A 124 -13.45 -10.96 -7.67
N PHE A 125 -13.74 -9.68 -7.50
CA PHE A 125 -12.70 -8.66 -7.31
C PHE A 125 -12.08 -8.77 -5.92
N PRO A 126 -10.75 -8.54 -5.80
CA PRO A 126 -10.11 -8.50 -4.51
C PRO A 126 -10.59 -7.30 -3.69
N GLN A 127 -10.42 -7.38 -2.38
CA GLN A 127 -10.54 -6.22 -1.50
C GLN A 127 -9.23 -5.43 -1.54
N SER A 128 -9.27 -4.28 -2.18
CA SER A 128 -8.05 -3.52 -2.51
C SER A 128 -7.94 -2.22 -1.74
N CYS A 129 -6.72 -1.82 -1.37
CA CYS A 129 -6.47 -0.51 -0.79
C CYS A 129 -5.14 0.09 -1.27
N VAL A 130 -5.04 1.43 -1.19
CA VAL A 130 -3.82 2.16 -1.46
C VAL A 130 -3.30 2.78 -0.16
N LEU A 131 -2.07 2.42 0.21
CA LEU A 131 -1.33 3.01 1.32
C LEU A 131 -0.49 4.18 0.81
N TYR A 132 -0.81 5.40 1.23
CA TYR A 132 0.04 6.57 1.00
C TYR A 132 0.99 6.76 2.17
N ILE A 133 2.29 6.64 1.90
CA ILE A 133 3.36 6.71 2.91
C ILE A 133 3.84 8.14 3.16
N ARG A 134 3.80 9.01 2.16
CA ARG A 134 4.17 10.43 2.28
C ARG A 134 2.97 11.31 2.64
N ASN A 135 3.29 12.52 3.10
CA ASN A 135 2.29 13.51 3.48
C ASN A 135 1.74 14.23 2.24
N HIS A 136 0.57 13.85 1.77
CA HIS A 136 -0.15 14.57 0.73
C HIS A 136 -1.28 15.39 1.32
N ARG A 137 -1.44 16.65 0.85
CA ARG A 137 -2.61 17.46 1.17
C ARG A 137 -3.80 16.96 0.34
N ASP A 138 -4.98 17.00 0.92
CA ASP A 138 -6.26 16.79 0.22
C ASP A 138 -6.39 15.42 -0.48
N LEU A 139 -5.89 14.34 0.15
CA LEU A 139 -6.25 12.99 -0.27
C LEU A 139 -7.66 12.67 0.22
N PRO A 140 -8.54 12.15 -0.66
CA PRO A 140 -9.85 11.67 -0.26
C PRO A 140 -9.73 10.40 0.58
N ASP A 141 -10.86 9.91 1.12
CA ASP A 141 -10.87 8.62 1.82
C ASP A 141 -10.90 7.43 0.85
N TYR A 142 -11.29 7.67 -0.40
CA TYR A 142 -11.39 6.65 -1.45
C TYR A 142 -10.91 7.20 -2.78
N HIS A 143 -10.23 6.37 -3.57
CA HIS A 143 -10.20 6.52 -5.01
C HIS A 143 -11.48 5.96 -5.59
N GLU A 144 -12.10 6.66 -6.54
CA GLU A 144 -13.41 6.27 -7.07
C GLU A 144 -13.47 6.38 -8.60
N ALA A 145 -14.05 5.37 -9.24
CA ALA A 145 -14.42 5.38 -10.64
C ALA A 145 -15.84 4.85 -10.83
N VAL A 146 -16.48 5.20 -11.96
CA VAL A 146 -17.78 4.67 -12.36
C VAL A 146 -17.60 3.89 -13.65
N VAL A 147 -17.75 2.58 -13.57
CA VAL A 147 -17.78 1.69 -14.74
C VAL A 147 -19.19 1.73 -15.33
N LYS A 148 -19.28 2.01 -16.63
CA LYS A 148 -20.55 2.07 -17.37
C LYS A 148 -20.57 0.98 -18.42
N PHE A 149 -21.59 0.15 -18.38
CA PHE A 149 -21.80 -0.92 -19.36
C PHE A 149 -22.70 -0.44 -20.50
N ALA A 150 -22.59 -1.09 -21.67
CA ALA A 150 -23.34 -0.73 -22.86
C ALA A 150 -24.87 -0.86 -22.70
N ASP A 151 -25.33 -1.75 -21.83
CA ASP A 151 -26.73 -1.97 -21.46
C ASP A 151 -27.27 -0.88 -20.49
N GLY A 152 -26.44 0.09 -20.11
CA GLY A 152 -26.81 1.18 -19.22
C GLY A 152 -26.55 0.91 -17.73
N GLN A 153 -26.11 -0.28 -17.36
CA GLN A 153 -25.69 -0.57 -15.98
C GLN A 153 -24.48 0.29 -15.59
N LYS A 154 -24.43 0.65 -14.32
CA LYS A 154 -23.31 1.43 -13.74
C LYS A 154 -22.90 0.80 -12.41
N VAL A 155 -21.62 0.53 -12.30
CA VAL A 155 -21.02 0.04 -11.06
C VAL A 155 -20.03 1.07 -10.56
N ARG A 156 -20.11 1.40 -9.27
CA ARG A 156 -19.17 2.28 -8.59
C ARG A 156 -18.04 1.45 -8.01
N TYR A 157 -16.86 1.61 -8.56
CA TYR A 157 -15.64 1.00 -8.06
C TYR A 157 -14.95 1.96 -7.10
N ARG A 158 -14.66 1.51 -5.89
CA ARG A 158 -14.03 2.29 -4.81
C ARG A 158 -12.89 1.53 -4.19
N VAL A 159 -11.76 2.23 -4.04
CA VAL A 159 -10.57 1.72 -3.37
C VAL A 159 -10.27 2.61 -2.17
N PRO A 160 -10.37 2.10 -0.93
CA PRO A 160 -10.04 2.85 0.27
C PRO A 160 -8.58 3.30 0.28
N ILE A 161 -8.34 4.45 0.91
CA ILE A 161 -7.03 5.05 1.06
C ILE A 161 -6.64 5.07 2.53
N LEU A 162 -5.51 4.44 2.85
CA LEU A 162 -4.89 4.59 4.15
C LEU A 162 -3.71 5.58 4.03
N GLN A 163 -3.62 6.53 4.96
CA GLN A 163 -2.55 7.52 5.00
C GLN A 163 -1.68 7.26 6.22
N ALA A 164 -0.42 6.84 6.03
CA ALA A 164 0.51 6.55 7.12
C ALA A 164 0.67 7.72 8.10
N LYS A 165 0.61 8.97 7.60
CA LYS A 165 0.70 10.19 8.42
C LYS A 165 -0.38 10.33 9.49
N LYS A 166 -1.55 9.69 9.32
CA LYS A 166 -2.67 9.77 10.28
C LYS A 166 -2.39 8.93 11.55
N TYR A 167 -1.36 8.10 11.54
CA TYR A 167 -1.02 7.20 12.64
C TYR A 167 0.22 7.70 13.40
N THR A 168 0.03 8.08 14.66
CA THR A 168 1.13 8.35 15.59
C THR A 168 1.83 7.04 15.98
N VAL A 169 3.03 7.12 16.55
CA VAL A 169 3.75 5.95 17.07
C VAL A 169 2.86 5.15 18.04
N ASP A 170 2.16 5.85 18.95
CA ASP A 170 1.25 5.19 19.90
C ASP A 170 0.13 4.41 19.19
N ARG A 171 -0.51 5.03 18.21
CA ARG A 171 -1.56 4.39 17.40
C ARG A 171 -1.06 3.20 16.60
N ILE A 172 0.17 3.29 16.07
CA ILE A 172 0.80 2.19 15.34
C ILE A 172 0.97 0.98 16.26
N PHE A 173 1.50 1.18 17.46
CA PHE A 173 1.66 0.08 18.42
C PHE A 173 0.33 -0.41 18.98
N GLU A 174 -0.60 0.49 19.31
CA GLU A 174 -1.95 0.13 19.80
C GLU A 174 -2.70 -0.77 18.81
N LYS A 175 -2.64 -0.42 17.52
CA LYS A 175 -3.32 -1.15 16.43
C LYS A 175 -2.44 -2.20 15.75
N ARG A 176 -1.22 -2.37 16.22
CA ARG A 176 -0.22 -3.30 15.68
C ARG A 176 0.13 -3.06 14.20
N LEU A 177 -0.03 -1.84 13.72
CA LEU A 177 0.27 -1.43 12.35
C LEU A 177 1.78 -1.25 12.13
N LEU A 178 2.59 -2.22 12.57
CA LEU A 178 4.05 -2.12 12.63
C LEU A 178 4.68 -1.90 11.25
N ILE A 179 4.04 -2.37 10.19
CA ILE A 179 4.44 -2.11 8.80
C ILE A 179 4.53 -0.60 8.47
N LEU A 180 3.89 0.27 9.25
CA LEU A 180 3.95 1.72 9.07
C LEU A 180 5.15 2.39 9.74
N LEU A 181 5.89 1.68 10.61
CA LEU A 181 7.02 2.26 11.37
C LEU A 181 8.14 2.80 10.47
N PRO A 182 8.57 2.13 9.38
CA PRO A 182 9.60 2.65 8.50
C PRO A 182 9.27 4.03 7.91
N TYR A 183 7.99 4.29 7.71
CA TYR A 183 7.51 5.55 7.11
C TYR A 183 7.33 6.67 8.11
N HIS A 184 7.51 6.41 9.39
CA HIS A 184 7.41 7.45 10.43
C HIS A 184 8.47 8.55 10.22
N ILE A 185 9.66 8.20 9.71
CA ILE A 185 10.73 9.14 9.39
C ILE A 185 10.31 10.17 8.32
N LEU A 186 9.44 9.80 7.38
CA LEU A 186 8.97 10.69 6.32
C LEU A 186 8.21 11.93 6.85
N ARG A 187 7.81 11.93 8.10
CA ARG A 187 7.26 13.12 8.78
C ARG A 187 8.30 14.23 8.92
N TYR A 188 9.58 13.85 8.95
CA TYR A 188 10.72 14.73 9.09
C TYR A 188 11.41 15.07 7.76
N GLU A 189 10.95 14.48 6.64
CA GLU A 189 11.55 14.63 5.31
C GLU A 189 11.77 16.11 4.93
N HIS A 190 10.73 16.94 5.06
CA HIS A 190 10.82 18.36 4.75
C HIS A 190 11.86 19.10 5.63
N PHE A 191 11.93 18.73 6.91
CA PHE A 191 12.89 19.29 7.84
C PHE A 191 14.32 18.89 7.45
N LEU A 192 14.55 17.61 7.18
CA LEU A 192 15.88 17.09 6.81
C LEU A 192 16.37 17.73 5.50
N LYS A 193 15.49 17.88 4.50
CA LYS A 193 15.85 18.49 3.20
C LYS A 193 16.15 19.99 3.25
N HIS A 194 15.50 20.74 4.14
CA HIS A 194 15.54 22.21 4.06
C HIS A 194 16.23 22.90 5.25
N ASN A 195 16.19 22.33 6.43
CA ASN A 195 16.62 22.98 7.67
C ASN A 195 17.25 22.02 8.70
N GLY A 196 18.04 21.04 8.26
CA GLY A 196 18.65 20.01 9.13
C GLY A 196 19.40 20.52 10.39
N THR A 197 19.49 21.85 10.56
CA THR A 197 20.14 22.51 11.70
C THR A 197 19.24 22.82 12.89
N ASP A 198 17.90 22.61 12.78
CA ASP A 198 16.99 22.80 13.91
C ASP A 198 17.18 21.69 14.95
N THR A 199 17.97 22.01 15.98
CA THR A 199 18.35 21.09 17.04
C THR A 199 17.12 20.47 17.74
N ARG A 200 16.00 21.20 17.86
CA ARG A 200 14.79 20.69 18.51
C ARG A 200 14.13 19.59 17.71
N LYS A 201 14.00 19.80 16.39
CA LYS A 201 13.42 18.78 15.49
C LYS A 201 14.32 17.56 15.38
N LEU A 202 15.64 17.76 15.35
CA LEU A 202 16.58 16.64 15.39
C LEU A 202 16.47 15.84 16.70
N GLN A 203 16.36 16.51 17.83
CA GLN A 203 16.15 15.85 19.12
C GLN A 203 14.84 15.08 19.16
N GLN A 204 13.76 15.64 18.58
CA GLN A 204 12.48 14.96 18.47
C GLN A 204 12.58 13.69 17.62
N LEU A 205 13.19 13.79 16.44
CA LEU A 205 13.44 12.64 15.56
C LEU A 205 14.19 11.52 16.30
N LEU A 206 15.30 11.87 16.99
CA LEU A 206 16.07 10.89 17.76
C LEU A 206 15.28 10.28 18.93
N ALA A 207 14.42 11.09 19.57
CA ALA A 207 13.54 10.60 20.62
C ALA A 207 12.50 9.60 20.09
N ASP A 208 11.88 9.92 18.94
CA ASP A 208 10.93 9.02 18.28
C ASP A 208 11.58 7.69 17.92
N PHE A 209 12.79 7.71 17.34
CA PHE A 209 13.53 6.48 17.01
C PHE A 209 13.86 5.64 18.25
N ARG A 210 14.34 6.26 19.32
CA ARG A 210 14.64 5.54 20.58
C ARG A 210 13.39 4.90 21.15
N GLU A 211 12.27 5.61 21.11
CA GLU A 211 11.00 5.10 21.62
C GLU A 211 10.47 3.95 20.76
N ILE A 212 10.56 4.05 19.42
CA ILE A 212 10.20 2.97 18.50
C ILE A 212 11.03 1.72 18.80
N ASN A 213 12.37 1.85 18.90
CA ASN A 213 13.25 0.72 19.21
C ASN A 213 12.91 0.08 20.55
N ARG A 214 12.81 0.88 21.60
CA ARG A 214 12.46 0.37 22.94
C ARG A 214 11.17 -0.44 22.91
N ARG A 215 10.12 0.07 22.24
CA ARG A 215 8.84 -0.64 22.13
C ARG A 215 8.93 -1.90 21.29
N LEU A 216 9.70 -1.89 20.21
CA LEU A 216 9.93 -3.09 19.40
C LEU A 216 10.63 -4.18 20.21
N GLU A 217 11.69 -3.82 20.95
CA GLU A 217 12.41 -4.74 21.84
C GLU A 217 11.48 -5.34 22.91
N GLU A 218 10.71 -4.49 23.61
CA GLU A 218 9.74 -4.95 24.62
C GLU A 218 8.66 -5.86 24.04
N THR A 219 8.22 -5.58 22.82
CA THR A 219 7.22 -6.40 22.12
C THR A 219 7.84 -7.72 21.68
N ALA A 220 9.06 -7.69 21.17
CA ALA A 220 9.83 -8.87 20.78
C ALA A 220 10.02 -9.86 21.94
N GLU A 221 10.38 -9.34 23.12
CA GLU A 221 10.54 -10.14 24.33
C GLU A 221 9.20 -10.76 24.77
N LYS A 222 8.13 -9.98 24.82
CA LYS A 222 6.81 -10.44 25.25
C LYS A 222 6.21 -11.52 24.35
N GLU A 223 6.45 -11.44 23.05
CA GLU A 223 5.85 -12.32 22.06
C GLU A 223 6.75 -13.47 21.63
N ASN A 224 7.98 -13.51 22.12
CA ASN A 224 9.02 -14.47 21.69
C ASN A 224 9.22 -14.50 20.16
N LYS A 225 9.07 -13.33 19.51
CA LYS A 225 9.20 -13.11 18.06
C LYS A 225 10.44 -12.26 17.74
N SER A 226 11.55 -12.47 18.45
CA SER A 226 12.77 -11.65 18.37
C SER A 226 13.28 -11.47 16.93
N HIS A 227 13.23 -12.51 16.11
CA HIS A 227 13.71 -12.43 14.73
C HIS A 227 12.90 -11.45 13.88
N LEU A 228 11.57 -11.48 13.96
CA LEU A 228 10.69 -10.60 13.20
C LEU A 228 10.99 -9.12 13.50
N TYR A 229 11.12 -8.79 14.77
CA TYR A 229 11.33 -7.40 15.18
C TYR A 229 12.77 -6.93 14.91
N MET A 230 13.76 -7.83 14.99
CA MET A 230 15.14 -7.54 14.58
C MET A 230 15.23 -7.25 13.08
N ASP A 231 14.53 -8.02 12.24
CA ASP A 231 14.47 -7.77 10.80
C ASP A 231 13.84 -6.41 10.50
N MET A 232 12.79 -6.02 11.23
CA MET A 232 12.20 -4.69 11.12
C MET A 232 13.17 -3.59 11.56
N ILE A 233 13.88 -3.77 12.66
CA ILE A 233 14.90 -2.83 13.14
C ILE A 233 16.00 -2.69 12.08
N CYS A 234 16.48 -3.79 11.52
CA CYS A 234 17.46 -3.76 10.45
C CYS A 234 16.95 -2.97 9.24
N LEU A 235 15.72 -3.18 8.80
CA LEU A 235 15.11 -2.43 7.69
C LEU A 235 14.97 -0.94 7.98
N LEU A 236 14.68 -0.57 9.24
CA LEU A 236 14.64 0.84 9.66
C LEU A 236 15.99 1.55 9.58
N TYR A 237 17.09 0.82 9.78
CA TYR A 237 18.45 1.39 9.82
C TYR A 237 19.25 1.18 8.54
N THR A 238 18.93 0.15 7.74
CA THR A 238 19.67 -0.20 6.52
C THR A 238 18.98 0.24 5.25
N SER A 239 17.73 0.75 5.35
CA SER A 239 17.14 1.41 4.19
C SER A 239 17.97 2.65 3.91
N ASP A 240 18.56 2.74 2.71
CA ASP A 240 19.32 3.90 2.20
C ASP A 240 18.51 5.21 2.19
N ALA A 241 17.38 5.24 2.89
CA ALA A 241 16.59 6.42 3.17
C ALA A 241 17.42 7.57 3.79
N ALA A 242 18.59 7.28 4.33
CA ALA A 242 19.53 8.29 4.80
C ALA A 242 20.30 8.98 3.65
N ASP A 243 20.47 8.31 2.51
CA ASP A 243 21.24 8.85 1.39
C ASP A 243 20.35 9.66 0.41
N GLU A 244 19.03 9.48 0.43
CA GLU A 244 18.06 10.29 -0.32
C GLU A 244 17.48 11.49 0.46
N LEU A 245 17.82 11.65 1.75
CA LEU A 245 17.40 12.77 2.59
C LEU A 245 18.51 13.83 2.70
#